data_a65e6061034d57567275e605663b61c5
#
_entry.id   a65e6061034d57567275e605663b61c5
#
_cell.length_a   1.000
_cell.length_b   1.000
_cell.length_c   1.000
_cell.angle_alpha   90.00
_cell.angle_beta   90.00
_cell.angle_gamma   90.00
#
_symmetry.space_group_name_H-M   'P 1'
#
loop_
_entity.id
_entity.type
_entity.pdbx_description
1 polymer ?
#
loop_
_entity_poly.entity_id
_entity_poly.type
_entity_poly.pdbx_seq_one_letter_code
_entity_poly.pdbx_strand_id
1 'polypeptide(L)'
;CGMGIRDTSVALSPKQYGHITRYDLLAVANPDDFSQTCAALDERGAANDSNVTVTSTLPIMTDNVTFTFGGKSETVQLIVVPDDRTNDLNDYVRLEDESKEPLALRDGDVYLSKSSQLVLGIKPGDTAHVQDSSLNVAKVKVSDISLNYLGNTLYMTQGTYERAFGRSARLNGVFVLLKGSSADQIAFSKNLKSDGWLTISSTAEHWENYEANFTIINSVVVLVTFMAACLSFVVVFTLSNTNISERERELATIKVLGFRRGEVHHYVNKETLILTAIGAALGVPLGGALAESFTYILQMPSLYFDVEVEPLSYVLAVVLSFGFTIIVNLATNRTLNKIDMVGALKSAE
;
A
#
# COMPACT_ATOMS: atom_id res chain seq x y z
N CYS A 1 -13.67 -4.11 -4.17
CA CYS A 1 -12.55 -3.36 -4.79
C CYS A 1 -12.14 -2.15 -3.94
N GLY A 2 -13.02 -1.16 -3.68
CA GLY A 2 -12.66 0.06 -2.92
C GLY A 2 -12.06 -0.23 -1.54
N MET A 3 -12.67 -1.11 -0.74
CA MET A 3 -12.12 -1.54 0.55
C MET A 3 -10.77 -2.24 0.41
N GLY A 4 -10.59 -3.10 -0.61
CA GLY A 4 -9.30 -3.76 -0.84
C GLY A 4 -8.17 -2.78 -1.20
N ILE A 5 -8.45 -1.75 -2.00
CA ILE A 5 -7.47 -0.68 -2.29
C ILE A 5 -7.11 0.07 -1.00
N ARG A 6 -8.11 0.37 -0.15
CA ARG A 6 -7.87 1.00 1.15
C ARG A 6 -6.98 0.14 2.04
N ASP A 7 -7.33 -1.14 2.22
CA ASP A 7 -6.60 -2.05 3.09
C ASP A 7 -5.13 -2.18 2.63
N THR A 8 -4.92 -2.38 1.32
CA THR A 8 -3.59 -2.43 0.71
C THR A 8 -2.81 -1.12 0.95
N SER A 9 -3.45 0.03 0.77
CA SER A 9 -2.80 1.32 0.96
C SER A 9 -2.45 1.57 2.43
N VAL A 10 -3.36 1.27 3.35
CA VAL A 10 -3.14 1.44 4.81
C VAL A 10 -2.02 0.52 5.30
N ALA A 11 -1.87 -0.67 4.72
CA ALA A 11 -0.83 -1.62 5.10
C ALA A 11 0.59 -1.20 4.68
N LEU A 12 0.75 -0.27 3.70
CA LEU A 12 2.08 0.11 3.18
C LEU A 12 2.99 0.73 4.24
N SER A 13 2.47 1.68 5.04
CA SER A 13 3.27 2.38 6.05
C SER A 13 3.75 1.45 7.17
N PRO A 14 2.89 0.64 7.81
CA PRO A 14 3.33 -0.36 8.77
C PRO A 14 4.33 -1.37 8.20
N LYS A 15 4.13 -1.82 6.96
CA LYS A 15 5.06 -2.74 6.29
C LYS A 15 6.41 -2.08 6.03
N GLN A 16 6.43 -0.84 5.57
CA GLN A 16 7.68 -0.14 5.30
C GLN A 16 8.37 0.31 6.59
N TYR A 17 7.72 1.16 7.37
CA TYR A 17 8.34 1.83 8.51
C TYR A 17 8.25 1.04 9.82
N GLY A 18 7.36 0.05 9.91
CA GLY A 18 7.26 -0.84 11.08
C GLY A 18 8.02 -2.16 10.92
N HIS A 19 8.30 -2.60 9.67
CA HIS A 19 8.90 -3.91 9.43
C HIS A 19 10.22 -3.85 8.67
N ILE A 20 10.28 -3.15 7.54
CA ILE A 20 11.48 -3.07 6.69
C ILE A 20 12.46 -2.03 7.24
N THR A 21 12.02 -0.79 7.42
CA THR A 21 12.85 0.31 7.91
C THR A 21 12.89 0.25 9.43
N ARG A 22 14.04 -0.02 10.00
CA ARG A 22 14.26 -0.10 11.44
C ARG A 22 15.01 1.09 12.00
N TYR A 23 15.78 1.80 11.13
CA TYR A 23 16.45 3.03 11.55
C TYR A 23 15.42 4.14 11.79
N ASP A 24 15.71 4.97 12.78
CA ASP A 24 14.89 6.13 13.11
C ASP A 24 15.26 7.36 12.29
N LEU A 25 16.52 7.44 11.88
CA LEU A 25 17.04 8.56 11.13
C LEU A 25 18.05 8.10 10.07
N LEU A 26 17.96 8.67 8.87
CA LEU A 26 19.01 8.65 7.86
C LEU A 26 19.50 10.08 7.68
N ALA A 27 20.77 10.33 7.96
CA ALA A 27 21.39 11.62 7.76
C ALA A 27 22.50 11.51 6.71
N VAL A 28 22.58 12.48 5.80
CA VAL A 28 23.57 12.52 4.71
C VAL A 28 24.31 13.85 4.79
N ALA A 29 25.64 13.78 4.75
CA ALA A 29 26.55 14.92 4.77
C ALA A 29 27.43 14.96 3.51
N ASN A 30 28.23 16.01 3.38
CA ASN A 30 29.28 16.03 2.39
C ASN A 30 30.37 14.98 2.76
N PRO A 31 30.83 14.14 1.82
CA PRO A 31 31.87 13.14 2.10
C PRO A 31 33.14 13.72 2.70
N ASP A 32 33.48 14.99 2.41
CA ASP A 32 34.68 15.65 2.93
C ASP A 32 34.54 16.00 4.42
N ASP A 33 33.32 16.33 4.87
CA ASP A 33 33.07 16.79 6.24
C ASP A 33 32.40 15.68 7.09
N PHE A 34 32.16 14.50 6.50
CA PHE A 34 31.36 13.44 7.10
C PHE A 34 31.81 13.01 8.49
N SER A 35 33.14 12.81 8.69
CA SER A 35 33.67 12.39 9.98
C SER A 35 33.44 13.42 11.08
N GLN A 36 33.56 14.72 10.75
CA GLN A 36 33.31 15.80 11.70
C GLN A 36 31.82 15.91 12.05
N THR A 37 30.95 15.76 11.03
CA THR A 37 29.49 15.84 11.21
C THR A 37 28.96 14.65 12.02
N CYS A 38 29.54 13.46 11.85
CA CYS A 38 29.23 12.30 12.68
C CYS A 38 29.65 12.49 14.14
N ALA A 39 30.82 13.03 14.40
CA ALA A 39 31.26 13.31 15.77
C ALA A 39 30.31 14.31 16.48
N ALA A 40 29.85 15.33 15.77
CA ALA A 40 28.86 16.28 16.28
C ALA A 40 27.49 15.60 16.57
N LEU A 41 27.10 14.60 15.79
CA LEU A 41 25.90 13.81 16.05
C LEU A 41 26.02 13.01 17.35
N ASP A 42 27.16 12.36 17.57
CA ASP A 42 27.43 11.58 18.79
C ASP A 42 27.44 12.47 20.03
N GLU A 43 28.07 13.67 19.95
CA GLU A 43 28.07 14.65 21.03
C GLU A 43 26.66 15.14 21.37
N ARG A 44 25.83 15.43 20.38
CA ARG A 44 24.43 15.83 20.61
C ARG A 44 23.57 14.68 21.16
N GLY A 45 23.78 13.46 20.69
CA GLY A 45 23.08 12.29 21.21
C GLY A 45 23.47 11.94 22.65
N ALA A 46 24.66 12.38 23.11
CA ALA A 46 25.12 12.22 24.48
C ALA A 46 24.71 13.41 25.39
N ALA A 47 24.29 14.54 24.82
CA ALA A 47 23.90 15.71 25.59
C ALA A 47 22.56 15.48 26.30
N ASN A 48 22.52 15.70 27.62
CA ASN A 48 21.35 15.54 28.48
C ASN A 48 20.18 16.51 28.15
N ASP A 49 20.31 17.34 27.13
CA ASP A 49 19.37 18.41 26.78
C ASP A 49 18.25 17.96 25.80
N SER A 50 18.35 16.74 25.26
CA SER A 50 17.33 16.15 24.40
C SER A 50 16.72 14.91 25.07
N ASN A 51 15.40 14.80 25.04
CA ASN A 51 14.69 13.56 25.44
C ASN A 51 14.99 12.37 24.51
N VAL A 52 15.98 12.52 23.63
CA VAL A 52 16.41 11.54 22.64
C VAL A 52 17.85 11.13 22.90
N THR A 53 18.10 9.83 22.87
CA THR A 53 19.45 9.27 23.00
C THR A 53 19.81 8.51 21.72
N VAL A 54 20.96 8.78 21.14
CA VAL A 54 21.52 7.97 20.03
C VAL A 54 22.00 6.65 20.60
N THR A 55 21.42 5.55 20.15
CA THR A 55 21.73 4.21 20.65
C THR A 55 22.80 3.53 19.84
N SER A 56 22.74 3.66 18.53
CA SER A 56 23.70 3.05 17.60
C SER A 56 23.68 3.79 16.25
N THR A 57 24.82 3.72 15.55
CA THR A 57 25.01 4.33 14.24
C THR A 57 25.65 3.34 13.27
N LEU A 58 25.22 3.36 12.01
CA LEU A 58 25.85 2.62 10.92
C LEU A 58 26.22 3.59 9.80
N PRO A 59 27.51 3.93 9.64
CA PRO A 59 27.99 4.72 8.52
C PRO A 59 27.80 3.95 7.20
N ILE A 60 27.34 4.66 6.17
CA ILE A 60 27.12 4.13 4.83
C ILE A 60 27.59 5.12 3.77
N MET A 61 27.73 4.65 2.54
CA MET A 61 27.74 5.55 1.39
C MET A 61 26.36 5.50 0.74
N THR A 62 25.78 6.65 0.42
CA THR A 62 24.52 6.74 -0.32
C THR A 62 24.63 7.71 -1.49
N ASP A 63 24.00 7.36 -2.62
CA ASP A 63 23.91 8.20 -3.81
C ASP A 63 22.59 7.93 -4.53
N ASN A 64 22.13 8.87 -5.34
CA ASN A 64 21.01 8.64 -6.24
C ASN A 64 21.55 8.25 -7.61
N VAL A 65 21.36 7.00 -7.98
CA VAL A 65 21.89 6.43 -9.23
C VAL A 65 20.78 6.20 -10.24
N THR A 66 21.11 6.32 -11.52
CA THR A 66 20.22 5.92 -12.60
C THR A 66 20.48 4.46 -12.96
N PHE A 67 19.51 3.62 -12.69
CA PHE A 67 19.56 2.20 -13.00
C PHE A 67 18.85 1.94 -14.33
N THR A 68 19.58 1.37 -15.32
CA THR A 68 19.09 1.18 -16.69
C THR A 68 19.13 -0.29 -17.09
N PHE A 69 17.98 -0.81 -17.54
CA PHE A 69 17.83 -2.17 -18.05
C PHE A 69 16.76 -2.22 -19.15
N GLY A 70 17.01 -2.95 -20.25
CA GLY A 70 16.06 -3.16 -21.33
C GLY A 70 15.54 -1.87 -22.01
N GLY A 71 16.35 -0.80 -22.00
CA GLY A 71 15.96 0.52 -22.53
C GLY A 71 15.08 1.36 -21.60
N LYS A 72 14.79 0.88 -20.41
CA LYS A 72 14.11 1.63 -19.34
C LYS A 72 15.11 2.10 -18.30
N SER A 73 14.85 3.22 -17.67
CA SER A 73 15.70 3.79 -16.62
C SER A 73 14.86 4.24 -15.44
N GLU A 74 15.38 4.04 -14.23
CA GLU A 74 14.81 4.53 -12.99
C GLU A 74 15.88 5.13 -12.09
N THR A 75 15.49 6.12 -11.29
CA THR A 75 16.32 6.64 -10.20
C THR A 75 16.16 5.75 -8.99
N VAL A 76 17.27 5.25 -8.47
CA VAL A 76 17.33 4.33 -7.34
C VAL A 76 18.31 4.89 -6.31
N GLN A 77 17.94 4.85 -5.04
CA GLN A 77 18.86 5.19 -3.95
C GLN A 77 19.83 4.04 -3.74
N LEU A 78 21.09 4.28 -4.06
CA LEU A 78 22.19 3.35 -3.77
C LEU A 78 22.56 3.45 -2.30
N ILE A 79 22.67 2.31 -1.64
CA ILE A 79 23.14 2.15 -0.27
C ILE A 79 24.31 1.16 -0.28
N VAL A 80 25.48 1.68 0.02
CA VAL A 80 26.70 0.88 0.11
C VAL A 80 27.10 0.75 1.58
N VAL A 81 27.23 -0.50 2.01
CA VAL A 81 27.54 -0.85 3.40
C VAL A 81 29.00 -1.28 3.49
N PRO A 82 29.79 -0.79 4.49
CA PRO A 82 31.14 -1.27 4.73
C PRO A 82 31.18 -2.79 4.93
N ASP A 83 32.20 -3.46 4.38
CA ASP A 83 32.27 -4.94 4.37
C ASP A 83 32.33 -5.54 5.78
N ASP A 84 32.94 -4.82 6.73
CA ASP A 84 33.04 -5.22 8.14
C ASP A 84 31.75 -5.00 8.95
N ARG A 85 30.78 -4.25 8.41
CA ARG A 85 29.54 -3.86 9.07
C ARG A 85 28.27 -4.42 8.38
N THR A 86 28.42 -5.35 7.44
CA THR A 86 27.29 -5.94 6.69
C THR A 86 26.30 -6.69 7.59
N ASN A 87 26.80 -7.32 8.67
CA ASN A 87 25.95 -8.03 9.64
C ASN A 87 25.07 -7.07 10.46
N ASP A 88 25.56 -5.85 10.69
CA ASP A 88 24.84 -4.84 11.46
C ASP A 88 23.67 -4.25 10.66
N LEU A 89 23.69 -4.34 9.32
CA LEU A 89 22.67 -3.77 8.45
C LEU A 89 21.24 -4.23 8.85
N ASN A 90 21.09 -5.48 9.25
CA ASN A 90 19.80 -6.03 9.64
C ASN A 90 19.17 -5.36 10.89
N ASP A 91 19.96 -4.68 11.70
CA ASP A 91 19.45 -3.90 12.84
C ASP A 91 18.79 -2.59 12.36
N TYR A 92 19.20 -2.09 11.18
CA TYR A 92 18.74 -0.81 10.61
C TYR A 92 17.75 -1.00 9.46
N VAL A 93 17.95 -2.01 8.63
CA VAL A 93 17.07 -2.33 7.49
C VAL A 93 16.91 -3.83 7.41
N ARG A 94 15.68 -4.29 7.44
CA ARG A 94 15.37 -5.70 7.26
C ARG A 94 15.31 -6.01 5.77
N LEU A 95 16.31 -6.71 5.28
CA LEU A 95 16.32 -7.19 3.91
C LEU A 95 15.59 -8.54 3.85
N GLU A 96 14.56 -8.63 3.03
CA GLU A 96 13.77 -9.84 2.79
C GLU A 96 13.51 -10.01 1.29
N ASP A 97 13.40 -11.26 0.86
CA ASP A 97 12.96 -11.61 -0.49
C ASP A 97 11.43 -11.58 -0.64
N GLU A 98 10.94 -11.94 -1.84
CA GLU A 98 9.50 -12.01 -2.13
C GLU A 98 8.73 -13.01 -1.25
N SER A 99 9.43 -14.01 -0.72
CA SER A 99 8.87 -15.02 0.21
C SER A 99 8.93 -14.57 1.67
N LYS A 100 9.40 -13.33 1.92
CA LYS A 100 9.64 -12.75 3.25
C LYS A 100 10.74 -13.50 4.04
N GLU A 101 11.62 -14.20 3.32
CA GLU A 101 12.80 -14.82 3.90
C GLU A 101 13.94 -13.78 4.02
N PRO A 102 14.70 -13.81 5.12
CA PRO A 102 15.75 -12.83 5.34
C PRO A 102 16.91 -12.99 4.34
N LEU A 103 17.31 -11.88 3.73
CA LEU A 103 18.48 -11.78 2.86
C LEU A 103 19.68 -11.24 3.65
N ALA A 104 20.82 -11.93 3.57
CA ALA A 104 22.07 -11.48 4.15
C ALA A 104 22.95 -10.86 3.05
N LEU A 105 23.32 -9.58 3.19
CA LEU A 105 24.16 -8.89 2.22
C LEU A 105 25.62 -9.39 2.35
N ARG A 106 26.12 -10.08 1.33
CA ARG A 106 27.47 -10.59 1.25
C ARG A 106 28.27 -9.89 0.16
N ASP A 107 29.58 -10.03 0.22
CA ASP A 107 30.46 -9.51 -0.84
C ASP A 107 30.11 -10.15 -2.20
N GLY A 108 29.90 -9.33 -3.21
CA GLY A 108 29.43 -9.71 -4.53
C GLY A 108 27.92 -9.60 -4.72
N ASP A 109 27.14 -9.49 -3.64
CA ASP A 109 25.69 -9.37 -3.73
C ASP A 109 25.27 -7.94 -4.10
N VAL A 110 24.18 -7.90 -4.89
CA VAL A 110 23.49 -6.66 -5.27
C VAL A 110 21.99 -6.92 -5.18
N TYR A 111 21.31 -6.23 -4.28
CA TYR A 111 19.87 -6.37 -4.08
C TYR A 111 19.14 -5.13 -4.58
N LEU A 112 18.18 -5.35 -5.48
CA LEU A 112 17.35 -4.30 -6.06
C LEU A 112 15.94 -4.38 -5.46
N SER A 113 15.33 -3.23 -5.19
CA SER A 113 13.95 -3.17 -4.69
C SER A 113 12.94 -3.76 -5.67
N LYS A 114 11.88 -4.38 -5.11
CA LYS A 114 10.78 -5.00 -5.87
C LYS A 114 10.06 -4.01 -6.79
N SER A 115 9.87 -2.76 -6.35
CA SER A 115 9.27 -1.70 -7.17
C SER A 115 10.06 -1.47 -8.48
N SER A 116 11.39 -1.34 -8.38
CA SER A 116 12.25 -1.18 -9.56
C SER A 116 12.27 -2.42 -10.44
N GLN A 117 12.25 -3.62 -9.85
CA GLN A 117 12.14 -4.87 -10.60
C GLN A 117 10.92 -4.86 -11.52
N LEU A 118 9.75 -4.50 -10.98
CA LEU A 118 8.49 -4.52 -11.72
C LEU A 118 8.48 -3.53 -12.89
N VAL A 119 9.00 -2.32 -12.67
CA VAL A 119 9.03 -1.27 -13.71
C VAL A 119 10.04 -1.60 -14.80
N LEU A 120 11.22 -2.07 -14.43
CA LEU A 120 12.30 -2.38 -15.36
C LEU A 120 12.14 -3.75 -16.05
N GLY A 121 11.42 -4.69 -15.40
CA GLY A 121 11.26 -6.06 -15.87
C GLY A 121 12.52 -6.92 -15.70
N ILE A 122 13.42 -6.53 -14.78
CA ILE A 122 14.68 -7.23 -14.49
C ILE A 122 14.44 -8.44 -13.60
N LYS A 123 15.30 -9.45 -13.72
CA LYS A 123 15.25 -10.68 -12.90
C LYS A 123 16.57 -10.91 -12.18
N PRO A 124 16.56 -11.64 -11.05
CA PRO A 124 17.80 -12.11 -10.44
C PRO A 124 18.70 -12.82 -11.46
N GLY A 125 19.96 -12.45 -11.47
CA GLY A 125 20.96 -12.92 -12.44
C GLY A 125 21.19 -12.02 -13.64
N ASP A 126 20.30 -11.07 -13.94
CA ASP A 126 20.46 -10.12 -15.02
C ASP A 126 21.53 -9.06 -14.70
N THR A 127 22.13 -8.51 -15.77
CA THR A 127 23.13 -7.43 -15.66
C THR A 127 22.54 -6.12 -16.18
N ALA A 128 22.63 -5.08 -15.37
CA ALA A 128 22.16 -3.75 -15.68
C ALA A 128 23.30 -2.72 -15.68
N HIS A 129 23.02 -1.54 -16.20
CA HIS A 129 23.90 -0.39 -16.13
C HIS A 129 23.44 0.54 -15.02
N VAL A 130 24.38 0.94 -14.18
CA VAL A 130 24.16 1.87 -13.06
C VAL A 130 25.02 3.08 -13.30
N GLN A 131 24.41 4.26 -13.40
CA GLN A 131 25.10 5.53 -13.54
C GLN A 131 24.97 6.33 -12.25
N ASP A 132 26.11 6.70 -11.66
CA ASP A 132 26.13 7.51 -10.45
C ASP A 132 25.91 9.01 -10.71
N SER A 133 25.82 9.80 -9.64
CA SER A 133 25.64 11.25 -9.69
C SER A 133 26.82 11.98 -10.38
N SER A 134 27.99 11.34 -10.48
CA SER A 134 29.18 11.84 -11.18
C SER A 134 29.27 11.39 -12.65
N LEU A 135 28.19 10.79 -13.19
CA LEU A 135 28.08 10.28 -14.56
C LEU A 135 28.99 9.07 -14.87
N ASN A 136 29.55 8.40 -13.87
CA ASN A 136 30.26 7.14 -14.10
C ASN A 136 29.27 6.00 -14.26
N VAL A 137 29.51 5.14 -15.24
CA VAL A 137 28.67 4.01 -15.54
C VAL A 137 29.36 2.71 -15.16
N ALA A 138 28.68 1.90 -14.36
CA ALA A 138 29.11 0.55 -14.00
C ALA A 138 28.13 -0.49 -14.49
N LYS A 139 28.63 -1.72 -14.71
CA LYS A 139 27.80 -2.89 -14.94
C LYS A 139 27.64 -3.66 -13.63
N VAL A 140 26.41 -3.90 -13.25
CA VAL A 140 26.10 -4.57 -11.98
C VAL A 140 25.19 -5.75 -12.27
N LYS A 141 25.50 -6.90 -11.70
CA LYS A 141 24.66 -8.08 -11.77
C LYS A 141 23.75 -8.11 -10.55
N VAL A 142 22.43 -8.13 -10.76
CA VAL A 142 21.45 -8.23 -9.67
C VAL A 142 21.48 -9.66 -9.12
N SER A 143 21.78 -9.80 -7.84
CA SER A 143 21.81 -11.12 -7.16
C SER A 143 20.42 -11.56 -6.75
N ASP A 144 19.65 -10.65 -6.16
CA ASP A 144 18.29 -10.93 -5.73
C ASP A 144 17.44 -9.64 -5.65
N ILE A 145 16.16 -9.80 -5.36
CA ILE A 145 15.19 -8.71 -5.23
C ILE A 145 14.79 -8.59 -3.76
N SER A 146 15.01 -7.40 -3.20
CA SER A 146 14.58 -7.09 -1.84
C SER A 146 13.20 -6.47 -1.80
N LEU A 147 12.38 -6.89 -0.82
CA LEU A 147 11.12 -6.22 -0.53
C LEU A 147 11.40 -4.81 -0.02
N ASN A 148 10.82 -3.85 -0.68
CA ASN A 148 10.72 -2.46 -0.24
C ASN A 148 9.42 -1.90 -0.78
N TYR A 149 8.56 -1.43 0.11
CA TYR A 149 7.21 -1.00 -0.26
C TYR A 149 7.17 0.46 -0.70
N LEU A 150 8.08 1.27 -0.14
CA LEU A 150 8.20 2.71 -0.43
C LEU A 150 9.65 3.06 -0.75
N GLY A 151 9.85 3.69 -1.92
CA GLY A 151 11.16 4.06 -2.44
C GLY A 151 11.82 2.96 -3.27
N ASN A 152 12.75 3.36 -4.10
CA ASN A 152 13.60 2.48 -4.89
C ASN A 152 14.98 2.42 -4.26
N THR A 153 15.44 1.24 -3.91
CA THR A 153 16.73 1.05 -3.24
C THR A 153 17.58 0.01 -3.95
N LEU A 154 18.89 0.20 -3.91
CA LEU A 154 19.90 -0.71 -4.40
C LEU A 154 20.94 -0.91 -3.30
N TYR A 155 21.03 -2.12 -2.78
CA TYR A 155 21.99 -2.45 -1.72
C TYR A 155 23.18 -3.21 -2.29
N MET A 156 24.38 -2.83 -1.87
CA MET A 156 25.61 -3.56 -2.14
C MET A 156 26.65 -3.32 -1.06
N THR A 157 27.66 -4.17 -1.00
CA THR A 157 28.79 -3.99 -0.11
C THR A 157 29.81 -3.01 -0.68
N GLN A 158 30.70 -2.49 0.17
CA GLN A 158 31.78 -1.61 -0.24
C GLN A 158 32.68 -2.27 -1.30
N GLY A 159 33.13 -3.50 -1.07
CA GLY A 159 33.98 -4.22 -2.03
C GLY A 159 33.27 -4.46 -3.37
N THR A 160 31.95 -4.71 -3.36
CA THR A 160 31.18 -4.85 -4.60
C THR A 160 31.11 -3.53 -5.37
N TYR A 161 30.88 -2.41 -4.67
CA TYR A 161 30.86 -1.07 -5.28
C TYR A 161 32.22 -0.73 -5.89
N GLU A 162 33.31 -0.91 -5.14
CA GLU A 162 34.66 -0.56 -5.58
C GLU A 162 35.08 -1.36 -6.82
N ARG A 163 34.70 -2.64 -6.89
CA ARG A 163 34.94 -3.47 -8.09
C ARG A 163 34.10 -3.03 -9.29
N ALA A 164 32.86 -2.64 -9.06
CA ALA A 164 31.97 -2.26 -10.15
C ALA A 164 32.31 -0.89 -10.75
N PHE A 165 32.61 0.11 -9.91
CA PHE A 165 32.84 1.48 -10.30
C PHE A 165 34.35 1.83 -10.44
N GLY A 166 35.25 0.95 -9.97
CA GLY A 166 36.72 1.18 -10.04
C GLY A 166 37.23 2.33 -9.16
N ARG A 167 36.47 2.69 -8.11
CA ARG A 167 36.82 3.78 -7.18
C ARG A 167 36.38 3.44 -5.75
N SER A 168 37.04 4.04 -4.78
CA SER A 168 36.69 3.83 -3.37
C SER A 168 35.34 4.43 -3.00
N ALA A 169 34.60 3.70 -2.20
CA ALA A 169 33.36 4.18 -1.61
C ALA A 169 33.69 5.21 -0.51
N ARG A 170 33.16 6.43 -0.65
CA ARG A 170 33.31 7.49 0.33
C ARG A 170 32.05 7.58 1.17
N LEU A 171 32.16 7.29 2.46
CA LEU A 171 31.07 7.39 3.40
C LEU A 171 30.55 8.82 3.47
N ASN A 172 29.25 8.98 3.38
CA ASN A 172 28.56 10.27 3.40
C ASN A 172 27.19 10.22 4.08
N GLY A 173 26.75 9.04 4.49
CA GLY A 173 25.46 8.83 5.16
C GLY A 173 25.61 8.01 6.43
N VAL A 174 24.64 8.12 7.32
CA VAL A 174 24.57 7.34 8.54
C VAL A 174 23.13 6.96 8.84
N PHE A 175 22.90 5.67 9.09
CA PHE A 175 21.68 5.21 9.74
C PHE A 175 21.83 5.34 11.26
N VAL A 176 20.81 5.83 11.93
CA VAL A 176 20.82 6.09 13.36
C VAL A 176 19.64 5.44 14.03
N LEU A 177 19.89 4.75 15.13
CA LEU A 177 18.85 4.29 16.06
C LEU A 177 18.72 5.26 17.22
N LEU A 178 17.52 5.73 17.46
CA LEU A 178 17.19 6.71 18.48
C LEU A 178 16.27 6.09 19.55
N LYS A 179 16.47 6.46 20.79
CA LYS A 179 15.57 6.15 21.88
C LYS A 179 14.88 7.43 22.34
N GLY A 180 13.56 7.45 22.26
CA GLY A 180 12.73 8.61 22.63
C GLY A 180 11.34 8.50 22.01
N SER A 181 10.46 9.45 22.31
CA SER A 181 9.13 9.49 21.67
C SER A 181 9.25 9.94 20.20
N SER A 182 8.28 9.59 19.34
CA SER A 182 8.25 10.03 17.93
C SER A 182 8.33 11.55 17.80
N ALA A 183 7.63 12.29 18.66
CA ALA A 183 7.66 13.75 18.67
C ALA A 183 9.07 14.30 18.99
N ASP A 184 9.77 13.70 19.97
CA ASP A 184 11.13 14.10 20.35
C ASP A 184 12.12 13.74 19.22
N GLN A 185 11.97 12.58 18.55
CA GLN A 185 12.79 12.19 17.40
C GLN A 185 12.61 13.15 16.23
N ILE A 186 11.39 13.60 15.94
CA ILE A 186 11.11 14.61 14.91
C ILE A 186 11.74 15.96 15.29
N ALA A 187 11.62 16.38 16.54
CA ALA A 187 12.26 17.62 17.01
C ALA A 187 13.78 17.54 16.89
N PHE A 188 14.37 16.41 17.29
CA PHE A 188 15.80 16.15 17.17
C PHE A 188 16.26 16.20 15.70
N SER A 189 15.56 15.55 14.78
CA SER A 189 15.87 15.58 13.34
C SER A 189 15.84 17.00 12.75
N LYS A 190 14.87 17.82 13.16
CA LYS A 190 14.76 19.22 12.73
C LYS A 190 15.92 20.08 13.23
N ASN A 191 16.38 19.84 14.46
CA ASN A 191 17.49 20.55 15.05
C ASN A 191 18.84 20.20 14.39
N LEU A 192 19.00 18.96 13.91
CA LEU A 192 20.21 18.54 13.20
C LEU A 192 20.39 19.23 11.84
N LYS A 193 19.35 19.74 11.21
CA LYS A 193 19.42 20.43 9.89
C LYS A 193 20.37 21.63 9.90
N SER A 194 20.67 22.19 11.08
CA SER A 194 21.61 23.30 11.25
C SER A 194 23.10 22.89 11.31
N ASP A 195 23.40 21.58 11.38
CA ASP A 195 24.72 21.07 11.77
C ASP A 195 25.56 20.53 10.60
N GLY A 196 25.36 21.07 9.41
CA GLY A 196 26.14 20.68 8.23
C GLY A 196 25.63 19.42 7.49
N TRP A 197 24.50 18.87 7.90
CA TRP A 197 23.84 17.80 7.17
C TRP A 197 23.14 18.32 5.90
N LEU A 198 23.37 17.66 4.77
CA LEU A 198 22.75 17.99 3.50
C LEU A 198 21.29 17.52 3.45
N THR A 199 21.04 16.34 3.99
CA THR A 199 19.70 15.75 4.03
C THR A 199 19.52 14.98 5.33
N ILE A 200 18.35 15.14 5.93
CA ILE A 200 17.94 14.38 7.10
C ILE A 200 16.54 13.84 6.82
N SER A 201 16.40 12.53 6.92
CA SER A 201 15.17 11.78 6.72
C SER A 201 14.81 11.07 8.03
N SER A 202 13.73 11.50 8.68
CA SER A 202 13.23 10.89 9.93
C SER A 202 12.12 9.90 9.61
N THR A 203 12.26 8.67 10.06
CA THR A 203 11.23 7.63 9.92
C THR A 203 9.94 8.01 10.63
N ALA A 204 10.03 8.62 11.82
CA ALA A 204 8.87 9.10 12.56
C ALA A 204 8.11 10.21 11.79
N GLU A 205 8.83 11.17 11.17
CA GLU A 205 8.21 12.23 10.35
C GLU A 205 7.54 11.65 9.10
N HIS A 206 8.17 10.66 8.46
CA HIS A 206 7.56 9.97 7.32
C HIS A 206 6.31 9.20 7.71
N TRP A 207 6.32 8.54 8.87
CA TRP A 207 5.15 7.84 9.39
C TRP A 207 3.97 8.80 9.62
N GLU A 208 4.20 9.92 10.34
CA GLU A 208 3.15 10.93 10.58
C GLU A 208 2.59 11.52 9.27
N ASN A 209 3.47 11.88 8.33
CA ASN A 209 3.05 12.41 7.04
C ASN A 209 2.24 11.38 6.23
N TYR A 210 2.60 10.11 6.33
CA TYR A 210 1.88 9.06 5.66
C TYR A 210 0.48 8.87 6.27
N GLU A 211 0.36 8.85 7.60
CA GLU A 211 -0.94 8.78 8.28
C GLU A 211 -1.86 9.96 7.93
N ALA A 212 -1.31 11.16 7.84
CA ALA A 212 -2.07 12.34 7.40
C ALA A 212 -2.61 12.19 5.97
N ASN A 213 -1.82 11.64 5.05
CA ASN A 213 -2.23 11.39 3.68
C ASN A 213 -3.31 10.30 3.57
N PHE A 214 -3.33 9.31 4.48
CA PHE A 214 -4.38 8.29 4.51
C PHE A 214 -5.76 8.84 4.78
N THR A 215 -5.88 9.93 5.52
CA THR A 215 -7.17 10.60 5.74
C THR A 215 -7.81 11.00 4.42
N ILE A 216 -7.00 11.46 3.46
CA ILE A 216 -7.47 11.84 2.11
C ILE A 216 -7.88 10.59 1.34
N ILE A 217 -7.04 9.55 1.30
CA ILE A 217 -7.33 8.28 0.61
C ILE A 217 -8.61 7.66 1.17
N ASN A 218 -8.74 7.60 2.50
CA ASN A 218 -9.93 7.06 3.14
C ASN A 218 -11.20 7.85 2.77
N SER A 219 -11.11 9.17 2.67
CA SER A 219 -12.23 10.03 2.26
C SER A 219 -12.67 9.72 0.82
N VAL A 220 -11.71 9.52 -0.09
CA VAL A 220 -12.00 9.13 -1.48
C VAL A 220 -12.66 7.74 -1.52
N VAL A 221 -12.16 6.78 -0.76
CA VAL A 221 -12.75 5.42 -0.70
C VAL A 221 -14.17 5.45 -0.15
N VAL A 222 -14.42 6.25 0.90
CA VAL A 222 -15.77 6.44 1.45
C VAL A 222 -16.69 7.05 0.39
N LEU A 223 -16.25 8.06 -0.35
CA LEU A 223 -17.04 8.67 -1.43
C LEU A 223 -17.37 7.65 -2.53
N VAL A 224 -16.37 6.91 -3.02
CA VAL A 224 -16.57 5.88 -4.06
C VAL A 224 -17.51 4.77 -3.57
N THR A 225 -17.36 4.33 -2.32
CA THR A 225 -18.23 3.33 -1.70
C THR A 225 -19.67 3.84 -1.60
N PHE A 226 -19.86 5.11 -1.22
CA PHE A 226 -21.16 5.73 -1.17
C PHE A 226 -21.82 5.84 -2.57
N MET A 227 -21.06 6.25 -3.59
CA MET A 227 -21.55 6.30 -4.97
C MET A 227 -21.93 4.89 -5.48
N ALA A 228 -21.13 3.88 -5.20
CA ALA A 228 -21.42 2.50 -5.53
C ALA A 228 -22.71 1.98 -4.83
N ALA A 229 -22.91 2.39 -3.57
CA ALA A 229 -24.11 2.09 -2.82
C ALA A 229 -25.35 2.74 -3.43
N CYS A 230 -25.27 4.01 -3.82
CA CYS A 230 -26.37 4.71 -4.52
C CYS A 230 -26.71 4.04 -5.85
N LEU A 231 -25.70 3.66 -6.64
CA LEU A 231 -25.90 2.96 -7.90
C LEU A 231 -26.57 1.59 -7.67
N SER A 232 -26.07 0.83 -6.70
CA SER A 232 -26.67 -0.45 -6.32
C SER A 232 -28.14 -0.30 -5.91
N PHE A 233 -28.45 0.72 -5.10
CA PHE A 233 -29.82 1.03 -4.70
C PHE A 233 -30.72 1.29 -5.92
N VAL A 234 -30.30 2.15 -6.84
CA VAL A 234 -31.08 2.47 -8.05
C VAL A 234 -31.31 1.25 -8.91
N VAL A 235 -30.27 0.44 -9.14
CA VAL A 235 -30.38 -0.77 -9.97
C VAL A 235 -31.32 -1.81 -9.34
N VAL A 236 -31.13 -2.13 -8.05
CA VAL A 236 -31.95 -3.13 -7.36
C VAL A 236 -33.39 -2.63 -7.24
N PHE A 237 -33.63 -1.34 -6.95
CA PHE A 237 -34.96 -0.74 -6.89
C PHE A 237 -35.67 -0.78 -8.24
N THR A 238 -34.99 -0.43 -9.32
CA THR A 238 -35.53 -0.47 -10.67
C THR A 238 -35.90 -1.92 -11.09
N LEU A 239 -34.97 -2.87 -10.87
CA LEU A 239 -35.21 -4.27 -11.17
C LEU A 239 -36.37 -4.83 -10.35
N SER A 240 -36.43 -4.50 -9.06
CA SER A 240 -37.55 -4.94 -8.21
C SER A 240 -38.90 -4.38 -8.69
N ASN A 241 -38.95 -3.09 -9.04
CA ASN A 241 -40.18 -2.49 -9.56
C ASN A 241 -40.58 -3.09 -10.90
N THR A 242 -39.65 -3.31 -11.83
CA THR A 242 -39.92 -3.93 -13.13
C THR A 242 -40.46 -5.37 -12.94
N ASN A 243 -39.79 -6.17 -12.09
CA ASN A 243 -40.21 -7.54 -11.79
C ASN A 243 -41.63 -7.58 -11.19
N ILE A 244 -41.96 -6.63 -10.31
CA ILE A 244 -43.32 -6.51 -9.74
C ILE A 244 -44.34 -6.15 -10.83
N SER A 245 -44.00 -5.18 -11.70
CA SER A 245 -44.91 -4.75 -12.79
C SER A 245 -45.17 -5.86 -13.80
N GLU A 246 -44.13 -6.64 -14.14
CA GLU A 246 -44.27 -7.80 -15.06
C GLU A 246 -45.12 -8.91 -14.47
N ARG A 247 -45.09 -9.10 -13.14
CA ARG A 247 -45.85 -10.14 -12.42
C ARG A 247 -47.08 -9.60 -11.71
N GLU A 248 -47.57 -8.41 -12.06
CA GLU A 248 -48.70 -7.75 -11.35
C GLU A 248 -49.96 -8.62 -11.34
N ARG A 249 -50.26 -9.32 -12.45
CA ARG A 249 -51.39 -10.24 -12.55
C ARG A 249 -51.25 -11.47 -11.65
N GLU A 250 -50.07 -12.07 -11.61
CA GLU A 250 -49.79 -13.22 -10.75
C GLU A 250 -49.94 -12.83 -9.27
N LEU A 251 -49.37 -11.68 -8.90
CA LEU A 251 -49.46 -11.14 -7.54
C LEU A 251 -50.88 -10.75 -7.16
N ALA A 252 -51.66 -10.20 -8.10
CA ALA A 252 -53.08 -9.93 -7.90
C ALA A 252 -53.89 -11.23 -7.69
N THR A 253 -53.65 -12.27 -8.48
CA THR A 253 -54.27 -13.58 -8.32
C THR A 253 -54.01 -14.20 -6.96
N ILE A 254 -52.78 -14.16 -6.49
CA ILE A 254 -52.38 -14.67 -5.17
C ILE A 254 -53.10 -13.89 -4.05
N LYS A 255 -53.23 -12.56 -4.19
CA LYS A 255 -53.99 -11.73 -3.23
C LYS A 255 -55.48 -12.07 -3.22
N VAL A 256 -56.12 -12.35 -4.40
CA VAL A 256 -57.54 -12.74 -4.51
C VAL A 256 -57.77 -14.11 -3.91
N LEU A 257 -56.80 -15.03 -3.98
CA LEU A 257 -56.83 -16.34 -3.34
C LEU A 257 -56.76 -16.28 -1.80
N GLY A 258 -56.65 -15.07 -1.20
CA GLY A 258 -56.74 -14.85 0.23
C GLY A 258 -55.39 -14.79 0.96
N PHE A 259 -54.25 -14.71 0.23
CA PHE A 259 -52.96 -14.53 0.85
C PHE A 259 -52.87 -13.17 1.53
N ARG A 260 -52.27 -13.14 2.75
CA ARG A 260 -52.07 -11.90 3.49
C ARG A 260 -50.99 -11.05 2.82
N ARG A 261 -51.07 -9.72 2.95
CA ARG A 261 -50.10 -8.78 2.38
C ARG A 261 -48.64 -9.12 2.79
N GLY A 262 -48.43 -9.55 4.03
CA GLY A 262 -47.09 -9.93 4.52
C GLY A 262 -46.54 -11.18 3.83
N GLU A 263 -47.39 -12.13 3.41
CA GLU A 263 -46.99 -13.35 2.72
C GLU A 263 -46.53 -13.05 1.29
N VAL A 264 -47.23 -12.15 0.60
CA VAL A 264 -46.81 -11.65 -0.72
C VAL A 264 -45.51 -10.89 -0.66
N HIS A 265 -45.33 -10.00 0.35
CA HIS A 265 -44.06 -9.30 0.58
C HIS A 265 -42.93 -10.30 0.85
N HIS A 266 -43.19 -11.32 1.68
CA HIS A 266 -42.17 -12.31 2.01
C HIS A 266 -41.73 -13.11 0.78
N TYR A 267 -42.67 -13.43 -0.12
CA TYR A 267 -42.38 -14.14 -1.36
C TYR A 267 -41.44 -13.34 -2.28
N VAL A 268 -41.77 -12.07 -2.56
CA VAL A 268 -40.97 -11.17 -3.42
C VAL A 268 -39.62 -10.85 -2.78
N ASN A 269 -39.62 -10.52 -1.49
CA ASN A 269 -38.36 -10.18 -0.77
C ASN A 269 -37.40 -11.37 -0.70
N LYS A 270 -37.92 -12.61 -0.60
CA LYS A 270 -37.10 -13.82 -0.58
C LYS A 270 -36.37 -14.04 -1.92
N GLU A 271 -37.05 -13.79 -3.03
CA GLU A 271 -36.46 -13.87 -4.37
C GLU A 271 -35.29 -12.86 -4.49
N THR A 272 -35.49 -11.60 -4.10
CA THR A 272 -34.45 -10.56 -4.14
C THR A 272 -33.27 -10.89 -3.23
N LEU A 273 -33.53 -11.47 -2.04
CA LEU A 273 -32.47 -11.89 -1.13
C LEU A 273 -31.63 -13.05 -1.71
N ILE A 274 -32.27 -14.01 -2.38
CA ILE A 274 -31.54 -15.11 -3.03
C ILE A 274 -30.64 -14.56 -4.17
N LEU A 275 -31.18 -13.67 -4.99
CA LEU A 275 -30.40 -13.02 -6.06
C LEU A 275 -29.23 -12.22 -5.49
N THR A 276 -29.45 -11.52 -4.36
CA THR A 276 -28.37 -10.80 -3.67
C THR A 276 -27.31 -11.75 -3.14
N ALA A 277 -27.71 -12.91 -2.60
CA ALA A 277 -26.76 -13.92 -2.12
C ALA A 277 -25.87 -14.46 -3.26
N ILE A 278 -26.50 -14.79 -4.40
CA ILE A 278 -25.76 -15.22 -5.61
C ILE A 278 -24.85 -14.10 -6.12
N GLY A 279 -25.38 -12.86 -6.19
CA GLY A 279 -24.59 -11.69 -6.60
C GLY A 279 -23.39 -11.41 -5.68
N ALA A 280 -23.57 -11.55 -4.37
CA ALA A 280 -22.49 -11.40 -3.40
C ALA A 280 -21.43 -12.52 -3.53
N ALA A 281 -21.89 -13.77 -3.71
CA ALA A 281 -20.99 -14.92 -3.89
C ALA A 281 -20.10 -14.82 -5.14
N LEU A 282 -20.58 -14.18 -6.19
CA LEU A 282 -19.83 -13.92 -7.43
C LEU A 282 -19.07 -12.60 -7.36
N GLY A 283 -19.68 -11.56 -6.79
CA GLY A 283 -19.12 -10.19 -6.76
C GLY A 283 -17.95 -10.03 -5.81
N VAL A 284 -17.91 -10.76 -4.69
CA VAL A 284 -16.81 -10.69 -3.73
C VAL A 284 -15.50 -11.20 -4.33
N PRO A 285 -15.40 -12.41 -4.91
CA PRO A 285 -14.17 -12.86 -5.54
C PRO A 285 -13.78 -12.03 -6.77
N LEU A 286 -14.74 -11.61 -7.59
CA LEU A 286 -14.49 -10.71 -8.71
C LEU A 286 -13.95 -9.35 -8.26
N GLY A 287 -14.49 -8.80 -7.17
CA GLY A 287 -14.01 -7.56 -6.58
C GLY A 287 -12.58 -7.68 -6.04
N GLY A 288 -12.21 -8.82 -5.47
CA GLY A 288 -10.83 -9.14 -5.06
C GLY A 288 -9.88 -9.21 -6.26
N ALA A 289 -10.23 -9.99 -7.28
CA ALA A 289 -9.44 -10.12 -8.51
C ALA A 289 -9.26 -8.78 -9.26
N LEU A 290 -10.30 -7.93 -9.26
CA LEU A 290 -10.20 -6.57 -9.81
C LEU A 290 -9.26 -5.69 -8.98
N ALA A 291 -9.29 -5.77 -7.64
CA ALA A 291 -8.38 -5.02 -6.78
C ALA A 291 -6.92 -5.43 -7.03
N GLU A 292 -6.65 -6.72 -7.16
CA GLU A 292 -5.33 -7.25 -7.50
C GLU A 292 -4.87 -6.79 -8.89
N SER A 293 -5.74 -6.88 -9.89
CA SER A 293 -5.45 -6.40 -11.26
C SER A 293 -5.16 -4.90 -11.29
N PHE A 294 -5.91 -4.11 -10.51
CA PHE A 294 -5.76 -2.66 -10.44
C PHE A 294 -4.42 -2.25 -9.83
N THR A 295 -4.00 -2.92 -8.76
CA THR A 295 -2.68 -2.68 -8.14
C THR A 295 -1.54 -3.10 -9.04
N TYR A 296 -1.71 -4.17 -9.84
CA TYR A 296 -0.73 -4.57 -10.85
C TYR A 296 -0.62 -3.55 -12.01
N ILE A 297 -1.72 -2.95 -12.44
CA ILE A 297 -1.76 -1.93 -13.51
C ILE A 297 -1.22 -0.58 -13.00
N LEU A 298 -1.49 -0.23 -11.75
CA LEU A 298 -1.04 1.01 -11.11
C LEU A 298 0.41 0.95 -10.61
N GLN A 299 1.28 0.18 -11.26
CA GLN A 299 2.71 0.18 -10.95
C GLN A 299 3.27 1.59 -11.05
N MET A 300 3.48 2.21 -9.90
CA MET A 300 4.11 3.52 -9.80
C MET A 300 5.59 3.34 -9.48
N PRO A 301 6.47 4.13 -10.11
CA PRO A 301 7.86 4.20 -9.68
C PRO A 301 7.92 4.45 -8.16
N SER A 302 8.81 3.75 -7.47
CA SER A 302 9.01 3.88 -6.02
C SER A 302 7.87 3.39 -5.11
N LEU A 303 6.86 2.68 -5.65
CA LEU A 303 5.78 2.09 -4.86
C LEU A 303 5.58 0.62 -5.24
N TYR A 304 5.61 -0.25 -4.24
CA TYR A 304 5.22 -1.64 -4.38
C TYR A 304 3.98 -1.92 -3.55
N PHE A 305 2.89 -2.29 -4.21
CA PHE A 305 1.63 -2.65 -3.58
C PHE A 305 1.57 -4.17 -3.38
N ASP A 306 1.81 -4.60 -2.16
CA ASP A 306 1.52 -5.98 -1.74
C ASP A 306 0.04 -6.09 -1.40
N VAL A 307 -0.76 -6.63 -2.33
CA VAL A 307 -2.22 -6.64 -2.23
C VAL A 307 -2.67 -7.54 -1.09
N GLU A 308 -3.10 -6.93 -0.01
CA GLU A 308 -3.74 -7.60 1.11
C GLU A 308 -5.14 -7.03 1.32
N VAL A 309 -6.15 -7.87 1.18
CA VAL A 309 -7.53 -7.51 1.51
C VAL A 309 -7.87 -8.17 2.83
N GLU A 310 -8.18 -7.37 3.84
CA GLU A 310 -8.56 -7.90 5.14
C GLU A 310 -9.84 -8.74 5.05
N PRO A 311 -9.93 -9.88 5.74
CA PRO A 311 -11.16 -10.70 5.78
C PRO A 311 -12.37 -9.90 6.24
N LEU A 312 -12.18 -8.91 7.10
CA LEU A 312 -13.24 -8.02 7.58
C LEU A 312 -13.86 -7.20 6.43
N SER A 313 -13.06 -6.78 5.46
CA SER A 313 -13.54 -6.02 4.29
C SER A 313 -14.46 -6.85 3.39
N TYR A 314 -14.20 -8.14 3.25
CA TYR A 314 -15.11 -9.05 2.57
C TYR A 314 -16.45 -9.21 3.31
N VAL A 315 -16.39 -9.40 4.63
CA VAL A 315 -17.59 -9.48 5.48
C VAL A 315 -18.40 -8.19 5.41
N LEU A 316 -17.76 -7.03 5.52
CA LEU A 316 -18.43 -5.73 5.41
C LEU A 316 -19.09 -5.54 4.04
N ALA A 317 -18.44 -5.94 2.95
CA ALA A 317 -19.02 -5.87 1.61
C ALA A 317 -20.30 -6.70 1.49
N VAL A 318 -20.31 -7.90 2.04
CA VAL A 318 -21.50 -8.77 2.08
C VAL A 318 -22.60 -8.16 2.94
N VAL A 319 -22.28 -7.71 4.15
CA VAL A 319 -23.24 -7.09 5.08
C VAL A 319 -23.86 -5.83 4.48
N LEU A 320 -23.06 -4.98 3.83
CA LEU A 320 -23.56 -3.79 3.15
C LEU A 320 -24.50 -4.17 1.99
N SER A 321 -24.16 -5.18 1.18
CA SER A 321 -25.00 -5.63 0.06
C SER A 321 -26.37 -6.12 0.55
N PHE A 322 -26.42 -6.93 1.60
CA PHE A 322 -27.68 -7.36 2.22
C PHE A 322 -28.43 -6.20 2.89
N GLY A 323 -27.71 -5.29 3.57
CA GLY A 323 -28.30 -4.10 4.16
C GLY A 323 -29.02 -3.23 3.14
N PHE A 324 -28.39 -2.95 2.00
CA PHE A 324 -29.04 -2.21 0.89
C PHE A 324 -30.22 -2.95 0.31
N THR A 325 -30.12 -4.26 0.12
CA THR A 325 -31.25 -5.06 -0.38
C THR A 325 -32.46 -5.01 0.56
N ILE A 326 -32.21 -5.05 1.87
CA ILE A 326 -33.30 -4.90 2.87
C ILE A 326 -33.96 -3.51 2.76
N ILE A 327 -33.15 -2.44 2.63
CA ILE A 327 -33.64 -1.07 2.46
C ILE A 327 -34.49 -0.95 1.19
N VAL A 328 -34.05 -1.52 0.07
CA VAL A 328 -34.77 -1.55 -1.19
C VAL A 328 -36.09 -2.32 -1.03
N ASN A 329 -36.06 -3.51 -0.41
CA ASN A 329 -37.24 -4.30 -0.18
C ASN A 329 -38.30 -3.55 0.67
N LEU A 330 -37.86 -2.79 1.68
CA LEU A 330 -38.76 -1.94 2.48
C LEU A 330 -39.37 -0.81 1.64
N ALA A 331 -38.58 -0.20 0.74
CA ALA A 331 -39.10 0.83 -0.17
C ALA A 331 -40.07 0.25 -1.18
N THR A 332 -39.77 -0.90 -1.78
CA THR A 332 -40.56 -1.59 -2.79
C THR A 332 -41.88 -2.17 -2.20
N ASN A 333 -41.89 -2.55 -0.93
CA ASN A 333 -43.10 -2.99 -0.24
C ASN A 333 -44.20 -1.92 -0.26
N ARG A 334 -43.86 -0.64 -0.34
CA ARG A 334 -44.84 0.46 -0.52
C ARG A 334 -45.52 0.41 -1.90
N THR A 335 -44.76 0.06 -2.92
CA THR A 335 -45.26 -0.12 -4.30
C THR A 335 -46.15 -1.34 -4.40
N LEU A 336 -45.75 -2.48 -3.80
CA LEU A 336 -46.55 -3.69 -3.72
C LEU A 336 -47.93 -3.47 -3.06
N ASN A 337 -48.02 -2.59 -2.08
CA ASN A 337 -49.28 -2.26 -1.40
C ASN A 337 -50.24 -1.46 -2.29
N LYS A 338 -49.75 -0.75 -3.31
CA LYS A 338 -50.53 0.10 -4.23
C LYS A 338 -51.11 -0.64 -5.44
N ILE A 339 -50.77 -1.93 -5.61
CA ILE A 339 -51.31 -2.75 -6.73
C ILE A 339 -52.82 -2.83 -6.62
N ASP A 340 -53.51 -2.30 -7.64
CA ASP A 340 -54.97 -2.38 -7.76
C ASP A 340 -55.39 -3.75 -8.32
N MET A 341 -55.99 -4.58 -7.42
CA MET A 341 -56.42 -5.94 -7.76
C MET A 341 -57.53 -5.95 -8.84
N VAL A 342 -58.38 -4.92 -8.87
CA VAL A 342 -59.50 -4.86 -9.80
C VAL A 342 -59.03 -4.44 -11.19
N GLY A 343 -58.13 -3.45 -11.26
CA GLY A 343 -57.55 -2.98 -12.52
C GLY A 343 -56.68 -4.02 -13.20
N ALA A 344 -55.82 -4.73 -12.43
CA ALA A 344 -54.91 -5.75 -12.93
C ALA A 344 -55.60 -6.99 -13.51
N LEU A 345 -56.81 -7.34 -13.02
CA LEU A 345 -57.60 -8.45 -13.54
C LEU A 345 -58.55 -8.04 -14.69
N LYS A 346 -58.94 -6.76 -14.76
CA LYS A 346 -59.87 -6.23 -15.77
C LYS A 346 -59.22 -5.86 -17.10
N SER A 347 -57.93 -5.70 -17.16
CA SER A 347 -57.13 -5.42 -18.38
C SER A 347 -56.92 -6.68 -19.26
N ALA A 348 -57.71 -7.74 -19.06
CA ALA A 348 -57.65 -9.01 -19.78
C ALA A 348 -58.81 -9.21 -20.76
N GLU A 349 -59.72 -8.25 -20.86
CA GLU A 349 -60.71 -8.11 -21.93
C GLU A 349 -60.26 -6.92 -22.83
#